data_8dd194a882b808dee562232a06ed09f8
#
_entry.id   8dd194a882b808dee562232a06ed09f8
#
_cell.length_a   1.000
_cell.length_b   1.000
_cell.length_c   1.000
_cell.angle_alpha   90.00
_cell.angle_beta   90.00
_cell.angle_gamma   90.00
#
_symmetry.space_group_name_H-M   'P 1'
#
loop_
_entity.id
_entity.type
_entity.pdbx_description
1 polymer ?
#
loop_
_entity_poly.entity_id
_entity_poly.type
_entity_poly.pdbx_seq_one_letter_code
_entity_poly.pdbx_strand_id
1 'polypeptide(L)'
;MSGADWLGIYQARTNAMQHHVLVKLAYRGRPSRAEFPLTPEFATGSTNSTVGLEGSARVIDDVAAYTAEGGGFYVCDDKVQSEACLPMFDEAGVIVGIIDAEAEPKQFFKPDRISAIAALAMVAPSLLP
;
A
#
# COMPACT_ATOMS: atom_id res chain seq x y z
N MET A 1 -16.41 -3.20 1.79
CA MET A 1 -15.07 -2.71 2.20
C MET A 1 -14.41 -3.75 3.09
N SER A 2 -13.10 -3.63 3.27
CA SER A 2 -12.33 -4.60 4.07
C SER A 2 -12.59 -4.51 5.58
N GLY A 3 -13.24 -3.44 6.05
CA GLY A 3 -13.38 -3.16 7.48
C GLY A 3 -12.09 -2.63 8.13
N ALA A 4 -11.09 -2.30 7.34
CA ALA A 4 -9.83 -1.75 7.83
C ALA A 4 -10.03 -0.35 8.43
N ASP A 5 -9.15 0.02 9.36
CA ASP A 5 -9.17 1.35 9.99
C ASP A 5 -8.69 2.42 9.02
N TRP A 6 -7.84 2.04 8.07
CA TRP A 6 -7.35 2.93 7.03
C TRP A 6 -7.25 2.20 5.70
N LEU A 7 -7.63 2.88 4.62
CA LEU A 7 -7.52 2.37 3.26
C LEU A 7 -7.13 3.52 2.35
N GLY A 8 -6.13 3.32 1.51
CA GLY A 8 -5.67 4.33 0.56
C GLY A 8 -5.38 3.73 -0.81
N ILE A 9 -5.69 4.50 -1.84
CA ILE A 9 -5.40 4.16 -3.24
C ILE A 9 -4.36 5.15 -3.73
N TYR A 10 -3.23 4.62 -4.20
CA TYR A 10 -2.11 5.40 -4.71
C TYR A 10 -1.85 5.06 -6.16
N GLN A 11 -1.62 6.09 -6.98
CA GLN A 11 -1.26 5.93 -8.39
C GLN A 11 0.23 6.17 -8.58
N ALA A 12 0.87 5.32 -9.38
CA ALA A 12 2.25 5.52 -9.80
C ALA A 12 2.30 6.64 -10.84
N ARG A 13 3.10 7.66 -10.60
CA ARG A 13 3.24 8.83 -11.46
C ARG A 13 4.68 9.31 -11.51
N THR A 14 4.98 10.14 -12.52
CA THR A 14 6.20 10.93 -12.56
C THR A 14 5.83 12.36 -12.17
N ASN A 15 6.45 12.89 -11.12
CA ASN A 15 6.13 14.23 -10.64
C ASN A 15 6.83 15.33 -11.48
N ALA A 16 6.61 16.61 -11.11
CA ALA A 16 7.17 17.74 -11.84
C ALA A 16 8.70 17.76 -11.86
N MET A 17 9.34 17.09 -10.89
CA MET A 17 10.80 16.97 -10.82
C MET A 17 11.33 15.73 -11.55
N GLN A 18 10.47 15.03 -12.32
CA GLN A 18 10.81 13.82 -13.06
C GLN A 18 11.15 12.62 -12.17
N HIS A 19 10.68 12.63 -10.93
CA HIS A 19 10.84 11.50 -10.02
C HIS A 19 9.63 10.57 -10.10
N HIS A 20 9.87 9.25 -10.05
CA HIS A 20 8.80 8.26 -9.95
C HIS A 20 8.28 8.20 -8.51
N VAL A 21 6.97 8.30 -8.36
CA VAL A 21 6.34 8.40 -7.05
C VAL A 21 5.00 7.65 -7.04
N LEU A 22 4.52 7.33 -5.84
CA LEU A 22 3.14 6.93 -5.60
C LEU A 22 2.41 8.15 -5.04
N VAL A 23 1.31 8.54 -5.68
CA VAL A 23 0.50 9.68 -5.25
C VAL A 23 -0.83 9.19 -4.70
N LYS A 24 -1.15 9.61 -3.50
CA LYS A 24 -2.43 9.26 -2.86
C LYS A 24 -3.57 9.97 -3.58
N LEU A 25 -4.47 9.19 -4.20
CA LEU A 25 -5.63 9.74 -4.91
C LEU A 25 -6.87 9.81 -4.03
N ALA A 26 -7.08 8.77 -3.23
CA ALA A 26 -8.26 8.65 -2.38
C ALA A 26 -7.88 7.88 -1.13
N TYR A 27 -8.53 8.20 -0.02
CA TYR A 27 -8.30 7.46 1.21
C TYR A 27 -9.51 7.57 2.13
N ARG A 28 -9.55 6.64 3.07
CA ARG A 28 -10.52 6.64 4.15
C ARG A 28 -9.76 6.38 5.45
N GLY A 29 -10.05 7.18 6.47
CA GLY A 29 -9.35 7.14 7.74
C GLY A 29 -8.58 8.41 7.98
N ARG A 30 -7.53 8.34 8.78
CA ARG A 30 -6.72 9.52 9.11
C ARG A 30 -5.91 10.01 7.92
N PRO A 31 -5.66 11.31 7.79
CA PRO A 31 -4.70 11.82 6.82
C PRO A 31 -3.34 11.16 7.01
N SER A 32 -2.68 10.84 5.91
CA SER A 32 -1.38 10.21 5.92
C SER A 32 -0.50 10.87 4.87
N ARG A 33 0.71 10.36 4.70
CA ARG A 33 1.64 10.88 3.70
C ARG A 33 1.01 10.83 2.31
N ALA A 34 1.10 11.95 1.56
CA ALA A 34 0.45 12.09 0.26
C ALA A 34 1.23 11.46 -0.89
N GLU A 35 2.54 11.34 -0.75
CA GLU A 35 3.42 10.90 -1.83
C GLU A 35 4.55 10.04 -1.28
N PHE A 36 4.81 8.90 -1.94
CA PHE A 36 5.91 8.02 -1.59
C PHE A 36 6.88 7.91 -2.77
N PRO A 37 8.19 8.18 -2.55
CA PRO A 37 9.17 7.95 -3.60
C PRO A 37 9.24 6.47 -4.01
N LEU A 38 9.27 6.21 -5.31
CA LEU A 38 9.47 4.87 -5.85
C LEU A 38 10.96 4.67 -6.13
N THR A 39 11.75 4.62 -5.07
CA THR A 39 13.19 4.40 -5.14
C THR A 39 13.58 3.24 -4.23
N PRO A 40 14.63 2.49 -4.59
CA PRO A 40 15.12 1.40 -3.73
C PRO A 40 15.49 1.88 -2.33
N GLU A 41 16.03 3.08 -2.21
CA GLU A 41 16.43 3.67 -0.93
C GLU A 41 15.22 3.88 -0.02
N PHE A 42 14.17 4.48 -0.54
CA PHE A 42 12.96 4.73 0.26
C PHE A 42 12.24 3.42 0.58
N ALA A 43 12.26 2.47 -0.34
CA ALA A 43 11.58 1.17 -0.17
C ALA A 43 12.11 0.37 1.01
N THR A 44 13.36 0.59 1.42
CA THR A 44 13.91 -0.10 2.59
C THR A 44 13.14 0.22 3.88
N GLY A 45 12.42 1.33 3.92
CA GLY A 45 11.61 1.74 5.07
C GLY A 45 10.13 1.91 4.74
N SER A 46 9.65 1.34 3.63
CA SER A 46 8.26 1.52 3.20
C SER A 46 7.75 0.31 2.44
N THR A 47 6.71 -0.34 2.96
CA THR A 47 6.04 -1.43 2.24
C THR A 47 5.34 -0.90 0.99
N ASN A 48 4.78 0.32 1.04
CA ASN A 48 4.11 0.92 -0.10
C ASN A 48 5.06 1.06 -1.29
N SER A 49 6.24 1.63 -1.07
CA SER A 49 7.24 1.78 -2.13
C SER A 49 7.77 0.43 -2.60
N THR A 50 7.95 -0.53 -1.69
CA THR A 50 8.37 -1.89 -2.05
C THR A 50 7.35 -2.55 -2.98
N VAL A 51 6.07 -2.52 -2.63
CA VAL A 51 5.01 -3.11 -3.46
C VAL A 51 4.91 -2.38 -4.81
N GLY A 52 5.02 -1.05 -4.79
CA GLY A 52 4.98 -0.25 -6.01
C GLY A 52 6.14 -0.53 -6.96
N LEU A 53 7.30 -0.91 -6.44
CA LEU A 53 8.47 -1.25 -7.25
C LEU A 53 8.45 -2.71 -7.70
N GLU A 54 8.12 -3.63 -6.80
CA GLU A 54 8.26 -5.07 -7.06
C GLU A 54 7.02 -5.72 -7.67
N GLY A 55 5.84 -5.16 -7.41
CA GLY A 55 4.59 -5.73 -7.91
C GLY A 55 4.12 -6.98 -7.19
N SER A 56 4.63 -7.23 -5.99
CA SER A 56 4.22 -8.36 -5.15
C SER A 56 3.52 -7.84 -3.90
N ALA A 57 2.37 -8.42 -3.58
CA ALA A 57 1.62 -8.04 -2.40
C ALA A 57 2.40 -8.31 -1.11
N ARG A 58 2.19 -7.46 -0.12
CA ARG A 58 2.72 -7.65 1.24
C ARG A 58 1.57 -7.67 2.23
N VAL A 59 1.54 -8.71 3.06
CA VAL A 59 0.60 -8.81 4.17
C VAL A 59 1.42 -8.96 5.44
N ILE A 60 1.26 -8.01 6.35
CA ILE A 60 1.98 -7.98 7.62
C ILE A 60 0.98 -8.21 8.74
N ASP A 61 1.09 -9.34 9.41
CA ASP A 61 0.18 -9.72 10.49
C ASP A 61 0.51 -9.02 11.81
N ASP A 62 1.77 -8.67 12.00
CA ASP A 62 2.27 -8.06 13.23
C ASP A 62 3.40 -7.10 12.86
N VAL A 63 3.09 -5.82 12.81
CA VAL A 63 4.04 -4.77 12.42
C VAL A 63 5.24 -4.73 13.37
N ALA A 64 5.01 -4.88 14.67
CA ALA A 64 6.10 -4.84 15.65
C ALA A 64 7.11 -5.99 15.43
N ALA A 65 6.60 -7.20 15.20
CA ALA A 65 7.44 -8.36 14.91
C ALA A 65 8.17 -8.19 13.57
N TYR A 66 7.46 -7.72 12.55
CA TYR A 66 8.04 -7.49 11.23
C TYR A 66 9.20 -6.48 11.30
N THR A 67 9.01 -5.39 12.03
CA THR A 67 10.03 -4.35 12.21
C THR A 67 11.21 -4.87 13.02
N ALA A 68 10.95 -5.67 14.07
CA ALA A 68 12.00 -6.26 14.89
C ALA A 68 12.88 -7.23 14.09
N GLU A 69 12.34 -7.85 13.06
CA GLU A 69 13.09 -8.76 12.16
C GLU A 69 13.81 -8.01 11.02
N GLY A 70 13.80 -6.68 11.04
CA GLY A 70 14.46 -5.85 10.04
C GLY A 70 13.58 -5.44 8.88
N GLY A 71 12.27 -5.70 8.93
CA GLY A 71 11.32 -5.28 7.90
C GLY A 71 11.15 -3.76 7.88
N GLY A 72 11.06 -3.18 6.67
CA GLY A 72 10.83 -1.76 6.50
C GLY A 72 9.35 -1.43 6.54
N PHE A 73 8.96 -0.56 7.44
CA PHE A 73 7.58 -0.10 7.55
C PHE A 73 7.55 1.39 7.83
N TYR A 74 6.87 2.16 6.96
CA TYR A 74 6.71 3.59 7.15
C TYR A 74 5.55 3.84 8.10
N VAL A 75 5.86 4.35 9.29
CA VAL A 75 4.87 4.56 10.35
C VAL A 75 4.16 5.89 10.13
N CYS A 76 2.89 5.84 9.73
CA CYS A 76 2.00 7.02 9.69
C CYS A 76 1.16 7.11 10.96
N ASP A 77 0.86 5.97 11.58
CA ASP A 77 0.08 5.86 12.81
C ASP A 77 0.65 4.71 13.63
N ASP A 78 1.13 5.00 14.83
CA ASP A 78 1.76 4.03 15.72
C ASP A 78 0.77 3.00 16.29
N LYS A 79 -0.54 3.22 16.10
CA LYS A 79 -1.57 2.26 16.52
C LYS A 79 -1.77 1.13 15.52
N VAL A 80 -1.26 1.27 14.30
CA VAL A 80 -1.38 0.25 13.27
C VAL A 80 -0.52 -0.95 13.63
N GLN A 81 -1.12 -2.13 13.66
CA GLN A 81 -0.43 -3.38 13.98
C GLN A 81 -0.48 -4.41 12.85
N SER A 82 -1.30 -4.20 11.84
CA SER A 82 -1.32 -5.07 10.65
C SER A 82 -1.56 -4.26 9.38
N GLU A 83 -1.08 -4.79 8.25
CA GLU A 83 -1.17 -4.13 6.96
C GLU A 83 -1.36 -5.15 5.84
N ALA A 84 -2.12 -4.75 4.80
CA ALA A 84 -2.15 -5.45 3.53
C ALA A 84 -1.96 -4.41 2.44
N CYS A 85 -0.90 -4.56 1.65
CA CYS A 85 -0.57 -3.66 0.54
C CYS A 85 -0.51 -4.49 -0.74
N LEU A 86 -1.37 -4.15 -1.69
CA LEU A 86 -1.53 -4.90 -2.94
C LEU A 86 -1.22 -4.01 -4.14
N PRO A 87 -0.51 -4.54 -5.15
CA PRO A 87 -0.27 -3.80 -6.38
C PRO A 87 -1.50 -3.77 -7.27
N MET A 88 -1.58 -2.73 -8.10
CA MET A 88 -2.56 -2.62 -9.17
C MET A 88 -1.82 -2.65 -10.51
N PHE A 89 -2.36 -3.42 -11.45
CA PHE A 89 -1.77 -3.57 -12.79
C PHE A 89 -2.75 -3.11 -13.86
N ASP A 90 -2.20 -2.57 -14.95
CA ASP A 90 -3.00 -2.32 -16.15
C ASP A 90 -3.16 -3.62 -16.96
N GLU A 91 -3.85 -3.53 -18.11
CA GLU A 91 -4.09 -4.70 -18.97
C GLU A 91 -2.81 -5.30 -19.53
N ALA A 92 -1.74 -4.51 -19.63
CA ALA A 92 -0.44 -4.98 -20.12
C ALA A 92 0.40 -5.60 -19.01
N GLY A 93 -0.08 -5.62 -17.75
CA GLY A 93 0.66 -6.14 -16.61
C GLY A 93 1.66 -5.16 -16.02
N VAL A 94 1.54 -3.87 -16.35
CA VAL A 94 2.40 -2.82 -15.78
C VAL A 94 1.81 -2.33 -14.47
N ILE A 95 2.66 -2.15 -13.45
CA ILE A 95 2.22 -1.62 -12.15
C ILE A 95 1.79 -0.17 -12.33
N VAL A 96 0.53 0.13 -12.00
CA VAL A 96 -0.03 1.50 -12.10
C VAL A 96 -0.29 2.12 -10.74
N GLY A 97 -0.11 1.38 -9.66
CA GLY A 97 -0.30 1.88 -8.32
C GLY A 97 -0.41 0.79 -7.29
N ILE A 98 -0.85 1.17 -6.11
CA ILE A 98 -1.07 0.23 -5.00
C ILE A 98 -2.36 0.57 -4.27
N ILE A 99 -2.88 -0.43 -3.56
CA ILE A 99 -3.91 -0.22 -2.53
C ILE A 99 -3.30 -0.65 -1.22
N ASP A 100 -3.33 0.25 -0.24
CA ASP A 100 -2.83 -0.02 1.10
C ASP A 100 -3.97 -0.01 2.09
N ALA A 101 -4.04 -1.04 2.92
CA ALA A 101 -5.01 -1.14 3.99
C ALA A 101 -4.28 -1.40 5.29
N GLU A 102 -4.67 -0.71 6.36
CA GLU A 102 -4.04 -0.82 7.67
C GLU A 102 -5.09 -0.98 8.74
N ALA A 103 -4.74 -1.71 9.79
CA ALA A 103 -5.66 -1.97 10.90
C ALA A 103 -4.93 -1.94 12.23
N GLU A 104 -5.65 -1.52 13.29
CA GLU A 104 -5.10 -1.51 14.64
C GLU A 104 -4.90 -2.93 15.19
N PRO A 105 -5.85 -3.88 15.02
CA PRO A 105 -5.63 -5.25 15.49
C PRO A 105 -4.55 -5.95 14.68
N LYS A 106 -3.78 -6.80 15.35
CA LYS A 106 -2.88 -7.74 14.67
C LYS A 106 -3.69 -8.76 13.89
N GLN A 107 -3.09 -9.30 12.83
CA GLN A 107 -3.70 -10.39 12.03
C GLN A 107 -5.09 -10.06 11.49
N PHE A 108 -5.35 -8.78 11.24
CA PHE A 108 -6.65 -8.33 10.77
C PHE A 108 -6.96 -8.83 9.35
N PHE A 109 -5.95 -8.92 8.49
CA PHE A 109 -6.14 -9.23 7.08
C PHE A 109 -6.11 -10.73 6.85
N LYS A 110 -7.23 -11.37 7.16
CA LYS A 110 -7.49 -12.77 6.85
C LYS A 110 -7.80 -12.93 5.36
N PRO A 111 -7.79 -14.16 4.80
CA PRO A 111 -7.98 -14.38 3.37
C PRO A 111 -9.22 -13.71 2.77
N ASP A 112 -10.35 -13.67 3.48
CA ASP A 112 -11.57 -13.03 2.99
C ASP A 112 -11.39 -11.51 2.84
N ARG A 113 -10.69 -10.86 3.77
CA ARG A 113 -10.41 -9.43 3.71
C ARG A 113 -9.40 -9.10 2.62
N ILE A 114 -8.38 -9.94 2.47
CA ILE A 114 -7.42 -9.80 1.38
C ILE A 114 -8.12 -9.94 0.04
N SER A 115 -9.04 -10.91 -0.09
CA SER A 115 -9.82 -11.10 -1.33
C SER A 115 -10.65 -9.86 -1.67
N ALA A 116 -11.22 -9.19 -0.67
CA ALA A 116 -12.00 -7.97 -0.91
C ALA A 116 -11.11 -6.84 -1.46
N ILE A 117 -9.90 -6.68 -0.91
CA ILE A 117 -8.94 -5.69 -1.39
C ILE A 117 -8.44 -6.06 -2.78
N ALA A 118 -8.18 -7.34 -3.03
CA ALA A 118 -7.74 -7.83 -4.33
C ALA A 118 -8.79 -7.58 -5.41
N ALA A 119 -10.07 -7.75 -5.09
CA ALA A 119 -11.16 -7.45 -6.02
C ALA A 119 -11.17 -5.96 -6.39
N LEU A 120 -10.96 -5.07 -5.41
CA LEU A 120 -10.84 -3.65 -5.67
C LEU A 120 -9.61 -3.34 -6.54
N ALA A 121 -8.49 -4.01 -6.29
CA ALA A 121 -7.26 -3.82 -7.07
C ALA A 121 -7.41 -4.26 -8.53
N MET A 122 -8.35 -5.13 -8.84
CA MET A 122 -8.65 -5.53 -10.22
C MET A 122 -9.51 -4.51 -10.97
N VAL A 123 -10.37 -3.81 -10.26
CA VAL A 123 -11.32 -2.85 -10.85
C VAL A 123 -10.76 -1.44 -10.91
N ALA A 124 -10.08 -1.01 -9.85
CA ALA A 124 -9.61 0.36 -9.70
C ALA A 124 -8.70 0.86 -10.84
N PRO A 125 -7.80 0.04 -11.45
CA PRO A 125 -6.93 0.55 -12.51
C PRO A 125 -7.67 1.19 -13.68
N SER A 126 -8.84 0.68 -14.06
CA SER A 126 -9.63 1.25 -15.15
C SER A 126 -10.26 2.60 -14.80
N LEU A 127 -10.26 2.97 -13.52
CA LEU A 127 -10.85 4.21 -13.01
C LEU A 127 -9.80 5.29 -12.70
N LEU A 128 -8.51 4.96 -12.80
CA LEU A 128 -7.45 5.92 -12.49
C LEU A 128 -7.36 7.01 -13.56
N PRO A 129 -7.13 8.26 -13.15
CA PRO A 129 -7.00 9.37 -14.10
C PRO A 129 -5.76 9.28 -14.98
#